data_7c614e4c1b786c203ce5a3c2934d8cfb
#
_entry.id   7c614e4c1b786c203ce5a3c2934d8cfb
#
_cell.length_a   1.000
_cell.length_b   1.000
_cell.length_c   1.000
_cell.angle_alpha   90.00
_cell.angle_beta   90.00
_cell.angle_gamma   90.00
#
_symmetry.space_group_name_H-M   'P 1'
#
loop_
_entity.id
_entity.type
_entity.pdbx_description
1 polymer ?
#
loop_
_entity_poly.entity_id
_entity_poly.type
_entity_poly.pdbx_seq_one_letter_code
_entity_poly.pdbx_strand_id
1 'polypeptide(L)'
;MIEARGLSKFYGPFAAARDVTFSVPKGEVTAFLGPNGAGKSTTMKLLTGFLTPTEGTARIGGFDVAENRMDAVKLIGYLPENGPLYHEMTPKSLLEYLGHARGMSGSNLRSRMEFVAEKCALHTVWNKTIGKLSRGYKQRVGMAQALLHDPEVLILDEPTSGLDPNQVHEVRALIHSLAKNKTILLSTHILREVEACCDRVVLINAGRIVFDGSVVEMQGPKNDMEARFRELTKARMT
;
A
#
# COMPACT_ATOMS: atom_id res chain seq x y z
N MET A 1 3.92 -3.47 13.98
CA MET A 1 2.95 -2.40 13.60
C MET A 1 1.84 -2.95 12.72
N ILE A 2 2.16 -3.75 11.73
CA ILE A 2 1.21 -4.56 10.94
C ILE A 2 1.44 -6.02 11.29
N GLU A 3 0.38 -6.78 11.56
CA GLU A 3 0.46 -8.23 11.81
C GLU A 3 -0.62 -8.96 11.01
N ALA A 4 -0.22 -10.01 10.31
CA ALA A 4 -1.09 -10.98 9.67
C ALA A 4 -0.81 -12.34 10.31
N ARG A 5 -1.84 -13.06 10.77
CA ARG A 5 -1.71 -14.37 11.42
C ARG A 5 -2.70 -15.35 10.80
N GLY A 6 -2.19 -16.27 10.00
CA GLY A 6 -2.99 -17.31 9.34
C GLY A 6 -4.06 -16.76 8.40
N LEU A 7 -3.87 -15.54 7.84
CA LEU A 7 -4.87 -14.90 6.99
C LEU A 7 -5.18 -15.73 5.76
N SER A 8 -6.43 -16.14 5.62
CA SER A 8 -6.93 -16.89 4.48
C SER A 8 -8.18 -16.25 3.89
N LYS A 9 -8.28 -16.27 2.57
CA LYS A 9 -9.47 -15.85 1.83
C LYS A 9 -9.78 -16.83 0.72
N PHE A 10 -10.91 -17.51 0.86
CA PHE A 10 -11.41 -18.46 -0.11
C PHE A 10 -12.61 -17.89 -0.86
N TYR A 11 -12.67 -18.15 -2.15
CA TYR A 11 -13.80 -17.89 -3.03
C TYR A 11 -14.22 -19.24 -3.65
N GLY A 12 -15.12 -19.95 -2.96
CA GLY A 12 -15.40 -21.35 -3.29
C GLY A 12 -14.11 -22.19 -3.15
N PRO A 13 -13.73 -22.97 -4.18
CA PRO A 13 -12.51 -23.79 -4.17
C PRO A 13 -11.22 -22.97 -4.36
N PHE A 14 -11.32 -21.71 -4.78
CA PHE A 14 -10.17 -20.86 -5.08
C PHE A 14 -9.66 -20.16 -3.81
N ALA A 15 -8.41 -20.38 -3.48
CA ALA A 15 -7.73 -19.70 -2.38
C ALA A 15 -6.95 -18.49 -2.90
N ALA A 16 -7.50 -17.29 -2.71
CA ALA A 16 -6.82 -16.04 -3.09
C ALA A 16 -5.68 -15.67 -2.09
N ALA A 17 -5.81 -16.07 -0.83
CA ALA A 17 -4.77 -16.06 0.19
C ALA A 17 -4.97 -17.29 1.08
N ARG A 18 -3.88 -17.94 1.52
CA ARG A 18 -3.92 -19.14 2.33
C ARG A 18 -2.80 -19.12 3.36
N ASP A 19 -3.19 -19.08 4.62
CA ASP A 19 -2.28 -19.12 5.78
C ASP A 19 -1.16 -18.06 5.68
N VAL A 20 -1.54 -16.84 5.28
CA VAL A 20 -0.61 -15.71 5.13
C VAL A 20 -0.26 -15.20 6.53
N THR A 21 1.01 -15.39 6.92
CA THR A 21 1.53 -14.97 8.23
C THR A 21 2.81 -14.18 8.03
N PHE A 22 2.80 -12.91 8.47
CA PHE A 22 3.97 -12.02 8.48
C PHE A 22 3.73 -10.83 9.42
N SER A 23 4.79 -10.09 9.72
CA SER A 23 4.69 -8.84 10.48
C SER A 23 5.57 -7.74 9.87
N VAL A 24 5.14 -6.49 10.02
CA VAL A 24 5.93 -5.30 9.66
C VAL A 24 6.17 -4.49 10.93
N PRO A 25 7.44 -4.34 11.35
CA PRO A 25 7.83 -3.49 12.47
C PRO A 25 7.46 -2.02 12.27
N LYS A 26 7.43 -1.24 13.34
CA LYS A 26 7.22 0.21 13.26
C LYS A 26 8.41 0.88 12.55
N GLY A 27 8.11 1.77 11.59
CA GLY A 27 9.14 2.56 10.88
C GLY A 27 9.87 1.82 9.77
N GLU A 28 9.41 0.62 9.37
CA GLU A 28 10.00 -0.17 8.28
C GLU A 28 9.23 0.02 6.98
N VAL A 29 9.94 -0.02 5.85
CA VAL A 29 9.36 -0.11 4.51
C VAL A 29 9.47 -1.55 4.03
N THR A 30 8.35 -2.24 3.97
CA THR A 30 8.28 -3.64 3.53
C THR A 30 7.61 -3.75 2.17
N ALA A 31 8.26 -4.45 1.23
CA ALA A 31 7.65 -4.84 -0.03
C ALA A 31 6.83 -6.13 0.14
N PHE A 32 5.59 -6.10 -0.32
CA PHE A 32 4.77 -7.29 -0.52
C PHE A 32 4.85 -7.68 -1.99
N LEU A 33 5.87 -8.49 -2.31
CA LEU A 33 6.26 -8.84 -3.67
C LEU A 33 5.51 -10.08 -4.16
N GLY A 34 5.21 -10.16 -5.44
CA GLY A 34 4.66 -11.38 -6.04
C GLY A 34 4.16 -11.17 -7.46
N PRO A 35 4.02 -12.25 -8.26
CA PRO A 35 3.48 -12.16 -9.60
C PRO A 35 2.02 -11.70 -9.61
N ASN A 36 1.51 -11.34 -10.78
CA ASN A 36 0.08 -11.01 -10.93
C ASN A 36 -0.78 -12.23 -10.57
N GLY A 37 -1.86 -12.00 -9.84
CA GLY A 37 -2.73 -13.08 -9.34
C GLY A 37 -2.20 -13.83 -8.11
N ALA A 38 -1.04 -13.49 -7.56
CA ALA A 38 -0.47 -14.18 -6.39
C ALA A 38 -1.23 -13.97 -5.08
N GLY A 39 -2.19 -13.01 -5.01
CA GLY A 39 -2.95 -12.70 -3.80
C GLY A 39 -2.58 -11.37 -3.13
N LYS A 40 -1.71 -10.53 -3.75
CA LYS A 40 -1.26 -9.25 -3.19
C LYS A 40 -2.42 -8.33 -2.81
N SER A 41 -3.22 -7.89 -3.77
CA SER A 41 -4.33 -6.95 -3.52
C SER A 41 -5.40 -7.54 -2.59
N THR A 42 -5.61 -8.87 -2.62
CA THR A 42 -6.48 -9.54 -1.65
C THR A 42 -5.94 -9.38 -0.24
N THR A 43 -4.65 -9.63 -0.04
CA THR A 43 -4.00 -9.45 1.27
C THR A 43 -4.06 -7.99 1.74
N MET A 44 -3.79 -7.01 0.86
CA MET A 44 -3.94 -5.58 1.19
C MET A 44 -5.37 -5.24 1.66
N LYS A 45 -6.39 -5.76 0.97
CA LYS A 45 -7.81 -5.57 1.34
C LYS A 45 -8.18 -6.24 2.67
N LEU A 46 -7.58 -7.38 3.00
CA LEU A 46 -7.75 -8.03 4.30
C LEU A 46 -7.13 -7.20 5.43
N LEU A 47 -5.90 -6.71 5.26
CA LEU A 47 -5.20 -5.87 6.23
C LEU A 47 -5.90 -4.52 6.49
N THR A 48 -6.60 -3.98 5.50
CA THR A 48 -7.32 -2.70 5.61
C THR A 48 -8.77 -2.86 6.08
N GLY A 49 -9.23 -4.10 6.33
CA GLY A 49 -10.63 -4.38 6.70
C GLY A 49 -11.62 -4.13 5.58
N PHE A 50 -11.16 -3.95 4.34
CA PHE A 50 -12.04 -3.86 3.17
C PHE A 50 -12.67 -5.22 2.83
N LEU A 51 -11.95 -6.30 3.10
CA LEU A 51 -12.44 -7.67 3.02
C LEU A 51 -12.34 -8.33 4.40
N THR A 52 -13.35 -9.12 4.75
CA THR A 52 -13.30 -10.00 5.92
C THR A 52 -12.55 -11.28 5.57
N PRO A 53 -11.56 -11.71 6.37
CA PRO A 53 -10.90 -12.99 6.18
C PRO A 53 -11.87 -14.15 6.36
N THR A 54 -11.60 -15.27 5.69
CA THR A 54 -12.30 -16.54 5.94
C THR A 54 -11.74 -17.21 7.18
N GLU A 55 -10.40 -17.08 7.40
CA GLU A 55 -9.68 -17.58 8.56
C GLU A 55 -8.54 -16.62 8.91
N GLY A 56 -8.09 -16.69 10.16
CA GLY A 56 -6.98 -15.89 10.67
C GLY A 56 -7.38 -14.47 11.05
N THR A 57 -6.38 -13.68 11.46
CA THR A 57 -6.59 -12.31 11.96
C THR A 57 -5.56 -11.34 11.38
N ALA A 58 -5.95 -10.07 11.29
CA ALA A 58 -5.06 -8.95 10.95
C ALA A 58 -5.09 -7.92 12.09
N ARG A 59 -3.92 -7.37 12.45
CA ARG A 59 -3.82 -6.30 13.46
C ARG A 59 -3.00 -5.13 12.93
N ILE A 60 -3.45 -3.93 13.25
CA ILE A 60 -2.77 -2.66 12.92
C ILE A 60 -2.62 -1.86 14.21
N GLY A 61 -1.37 -1.56 14.59
CA GLY A 61 -1.10 -0.86 15.83
C GLY A 61 -1.61 -1.58 17.09
N GLY A 62 -1.74 -2.90 17.04
CA GLY A 62 -2.31 -3.74 18.09
C GLY A 62 -3.83 -3.93 18.01
N PHE A 63 -4.56 -3.13 17.22
CA PHE A 63 -6.00 -3.24 17.03
C PHE A 63 -6.34 -4.32 16.01
N ASP A 64 -7.23 -5.23 16.36
CA ASP A 64 -7.77 -6.22 15.43
C ASP A 64 -8.65 -5.54 14.39
N VAL A 65 -8.39 -5.80 13.10
CA VAL A 65 -9.06 -5.11 11.99
C VAL A 65 -10.54 -5.51 11.86
N ALA A 66 -10.93 -6.68 12.36
CA ALA A 66 -12.33 -7.13 12.35
C ALA A 66 -13.08 -6.64 13.59
N GLU A 67 -12.49 -6.75 14.78
CA GLU A 67 -13.13 -6.44 16.05
C GLU A 67 -13.05 -4.94 16.41
N ASN A 68 -11.88 -4.31 16.17
CA ASN A 68 -11.61 -2.91 16.50
C ASN A 68 -11.44 -2.06 15.24
N ARG A 69 -12.29 -2.29 14.24
CA ARG A 69 -12.14 -1.74 12.88
C ARG A 69 -11.93 -0.23 12.85
N MET A 70 -12.71 0.53 13.61
CA MET A 70 -12.62 2.00 13.58
C MET A 70 -11.29 2.52 14.11
N ASP A 71 -10.72 1.87 15.13
CA ASP A 71 -9.43 2.28 15.68
C ASP A 71 -8.28 1.85 14.77
N ALA A 72 -8.34 0.66 14.18
CA ALA A 72 -7.38 0.23 13.16
C ALA A 72 -7.38 1.16 11.94
N VAL A 73 -8.53 1.51 11.38
CA VAL A 73 -8.68 2.36 10.17
C VAL A 73 -8.20 3.80 10.40
N LYS A 74 -8.26 4.33 11.63
CA LYS A 74 -7.68 5.65 11.96
C LYS A 74 -6.17 5.68 11.74
N LEU A 75 -5.50 4.55 11.96
CA LEU A 75 -4.04 4.42 11.79
C LEU A 75 -3.61 4.18 10.35
N ILE A 76 -4.54 3.83 9.44
CA ILE A 76 -4.24 3.38 8.09
C ILE A 76 -4.49 4.48 7.05
N GLY A 77 -3.47 4.79 6.24
CA GLY A 77 -3.65 5.39 4.93
C GLY A 77 -3.59 4.29 3.86
N TYR A 78 -4.64 4.13 3.07
CA TYR A 78 -4.71 3.10 2.04
C TYR A 78 -4.81 3.71 0.65
N LEU A 79 -3.90 3.30 -0.23
CA LEU A 79 -3.93 3.58 -1.66
C LEU A 79 -4.18 2.26 -2.40
N PRO A 80 -5.39 1.97 -2.88
CA PRO A 80 -5.65 0.82 -3.73
C PRO A 80 -5.10 1.04 -5.13
N GLU A 81 -4.77 -0.04 -5.85
CA GLU A 81 -4.25 0.00 -7.23
C GLU A 81 -5.13 0.83 -8.17
N ASN A 82 -6.44 0.62 -8.11
CA ASN A 82 -7.45 1.38 -8.84
C ASN A 82 -8.37 2.08 -7.83
N GLY A 83 -7.87 3.16 -7.22
CA GLY A 83 -8.62 3.90 -6.23
C GLY A 83 -9.87 4.55 -6.82
N PRO A 84 -11.03 4.47 -6.15
CA PRO A 84 -12.22 5.19 -6.55
C PRO A 84 -11.98 6.68 -6.34
N LEU A 85 -11.69 7.39 -7.41
CA LEU A 85 -11.65 8.85 -7.42
C LEU A 85 -12.98 9.37 -7.99
N TYR A 86 -13.56 10.37 -7.34
CA TYR A 86 -14.74 11.07 -7.86
C TYR A 86 -14.32 11.97 -9.01
N HIS A 87 -14.53 11.51 -10.23
CA HIS A 87 -14.02 12.15 -11.44
C HIS A 87 -14.55 13.56 -11.68
N GLU A 88 -15.73 13.86 -11.18
CA GLU A 88 -16.38 15.19 -11.27
C GLU A 88 -15.82 16.20 -10.26
N MET A 89 -15.13 15.73 -9.23
CA MET A 89 -14.55 16.59 -8.20
C MET A 89 -13.17 17.10 -8.62
N THR A 90 -12.72 18.18 -7.97
CA THR A 90 -11.32 18.61 -7.99
C THR A 90 -10.54 17.94 -6.87
N PRO A 91 -9.19 17.88 -6.92
CA PRO A 91 -8.38 17.43 -5.80
C PRO A 91 -8.74 18.16 -4.49
N LYS A 92 -8.91 19.48 -4.55
CA LYS A 92 -9.32 20.29 -3.40
C LYS A 92 -10.64 19.82 -2.80
N SER A 93 -11.70 19.76 -3.60
CA SER A 93 -13.02 19.39 -3.10
C SER A 93 -13.11 17.95 -2.62
N LEU A 94 -12.37 17.01 -3.26
CA LEU A 94 -12.29 15.63 -2.82
C LEU A 94 -11.62 15.53 -1.44
N LEU A 95 -10.47 16.17 -1.26
CA LEU A 95 -9.72 16.10 0.01
C LEU A 95 -10.48 16.80 1.15
N GLU A 96 -11.16 17.91 0.86
CA GLU A 96 -12.03 18.60 1.82
C GLU A 96 -13.19 17.69 2.27
N TYR A 97 -13.88 17.06 1.31
CA TYR A 97 -14.96 16.11 1.57
C TYR A 97 -14.49 14.93 2.43
N LEU A 98 -13.36 14.31 2.07
CA LEU A 98 -12.81 13.17 2.80
C LEU A 98 -12.29 13.55 4.19
N GLY A 99 -11.73 14.75 4.34
CA GLY A 99 -11.33 15.29 5.63
C GLY A 99 -12.52 15.46 6.57
N HIS A 100 -13.62 16.06 6.09
CA HIS A 100 -14.86 16.17 6.86
C HIS A 100 -15.45 14.79 7.22
N ALA A 101 -15.45 13.85 6.27
CA ALA A 101 -15.91 12.47 6.53
C ALA A 101 -15.08 11.75 7.61
N ARG A 102 -13.83 12.15 7.82
CA ARG A 102 -12.94 11.68 8.89
C ARG A 102 -13.03 12.52 10.18
N GLY A 103 -13.98 13.46 10.27
CA GLY A 103 -14.15 14.35 11.42
C GLY A 103 -13.14 15.50 11.52
N MET A 104 -12.35 15.73 10.47
CA MET A 104 -11.40 16.86 10.44
C MET A 104 -12.13 18.16 10.09
N SER A 105 -11.70 19.27 10.68
CA SER A 105 -12.32 20.59 10.44
C SER A 105 -11.37 21.74 10.73
N GLY A 106 -11.78 22.96 10.39
CA GLY A 106 -11.13 24.20 10.77
C GLY A 106 -9.67 24.31 10.30
N SER A 107 -8.78 24.75 11.20
CA SER A 107 -7.36 24.95 10.90
C SER A 107 -6.63 23.64 10.68
N ASN A 108 -7.00 22.57 11.39
CA ASN A 108 -6.39 21.25 11.22
C ASN A 108 -6.59 20.73 9.78
N LEU A 109 -7.82 20.72 9.29
CA LEU A 109 -8.10 20.27 7.91
C LEU A 109 -7.33 21.11 6.89
N ARG A 110 -7.35 22.45 7.01
CA ARG A 110 -6.60 23.33 6.11
C ARG A 110 -5.11 23.05 6.09
N SER A 111 -4.49 22.91 7.27
CA SER A 111 -3.06 22.59 7.39
C SER A 111 -2.73 21.23 6.76
N ARG A 112 -3.55 20.22 6.99
CA ARG A 112 -3.34 18.89 6.38
C ARG A 112 -3.54 18.88 4.87
N MET A 113 -4.52 19.60 4.36
CA MET A 113 -4.75 19.78 2.91
C MET A 113 -3.55 20.45 2.24
N GLU A 114 -3.01 21.50 2.84
CA GLU A 114 -1.80 22.17 2.32
C GLU A 114 -0.59 21.24 2.33
N PHE A 115 -0.36 20.54 3.44
CA PHE A 115 0.71 19.56 3.55
C PHE A 115 0.65 18.50 2.44
N VAL A 116 -0.52 17.90 2.19
CA VAL A 116 -0.64 16.86 1.16
C VAL A 116 -0.60 17.43 -0.25
N ALA A 117 -1.08 18.66 -0.46
CA ALA A 117 -0.98 19.35 -1.75
C ALA A 117 0.48 19.60 -2.13
N GLU A 118 1.31 20.03 -1.17
CA GLU A 118 2.75 20.19 -1.33
C GLU A 118 3.45 18.85 -1.56
N LYS A 119 3.27 17.88 -0.63
CA LYS A 119 3.96 16.58 -0.68
C LYS A 119 3.66 15.77 -1.93
N CYS A 120 2.44 15.86 -2.44
CA CYS A 120 2.01 15.14 -3.64
C CYS A 120 2.08 16.02 -4.90
N ALA A 121 2.65 17.25 -4.82
CA ALA A 121 2.80 18.19 -5.93
C ALA A 121 1.48 18.44 -6.69
N LEU A 122 0.40 18.77 -5.98
CA LEU A 122 -0.95 18.94 -6.54
C LEU A 122 -1.33 20.38 -6.84
N HIS A 123 -0.53 21.40 -6.48
CA HIS A 123 -0.87 22.81 -6.62
C HIS A 123 -1.29 23.21 -8.03
N THR A 124 -0.59 22.71 -9.07
CA THR A 124 -0.86 23.02 -10.47
C THR A 124 -2.19 22.47 -11.00
N VAL A 125 -2.74 21.46 -10.31
CA VAL A 125 -3.98 20.78 -10.67
C VAL A 125 -5.07 20.89 -9.60
N TRP A 126 -4.82 21.66 -8.54
CA TRP A 126 -5.64 21.76 -7.33
C TRP A 126 -7.13 21.99 -7.58
N ASN A 127 -7.42 22.84 -8.57
CA ASN A 127 -8.78 23.20 -8.97
C ASN A 127 -9.20 22.58 -10.32
N LYS A 128 -8.42 21.66 -10.90
CA LYS A 128 -8.77 20.95 -12.13
C LYS A 128 -9.59 19.70 -11.81
N THR A 129 -10.61 19.42 -12.62
CA THR A 129 -11.44 18.22 -12.48
C THR A 129 -10.59 16.95 -12.59
N ILE A 130 -10.69 16.03 -11.61
CA ILE A 130 -9.91 14.80 -11.52
C ILE A 130 -10.04 13.94 -12.78
N GLY A 131 -11.24 13.89 -13.40
CA GLY A 131 -11.46 13.16 -14.64
C GLY A 131 -10.52 13.57 -15.78
N LYS A 132 -10.10 14.85 -15.81
CA LYS A 132 -9.21 15.44 -16.84
C LYS A 132 -7.72 15.32 -16.50
N LEU A 133 -7.37 14.75 -15.36
CA LEU A 133 -5.97 14.58 -14.94
C LEU A 133 -5.34 13.37 -15.62
N SER A 134 -4.00 13.44 -15.84
CA SER A 134 -3.20 12.28 -16.23
C SER A 134 -3.23 11.20 -15.15
N ARG A 135 -2.88 9.95 -15.52
CA ARG A 135 -2.79 8.84 -14.58
C ARG A 135 -1.87 9.16 -13.39
N GLY A 136 -0.71 9.78 -13.64
CA GLY A 136 0.22 10.18 -12.59
C GLY A 136 -0.38 11.17 -11.60
N TYR A 137 -1.10 12.18 -12.09
CA TYR A 137 -1.81 13.10 -11.19
C TYR A 137 -2.94 12.41 -10.41
N LYS A 138 -3.68 11.49 -11.02
CA LYS A 138 -4.70 10.69 -10.31
C LYS A 138 -4.07 9.86 -9.19
N GLN A 139 -2.90 9.26 -9.44
CA GLN A 139 -2.14 8.52 -8.44
C GLN A 139 -1.70 9.43 -7.27
N ARG A 140 -1.22 10.63 -7.56
CA ARG A 140 -0.86 11.64 -6.54
C ARG A 140 -2.08 12.10 -5.73
N VAL A 141 -3.24 12.24 -6.33
CA VAL A 141 -4.49 12.54 -5.60
C VAL A 141 -4.85 11.38 -4.67
N GLY A 142 -4.75 10.14 -5.13
CA GLY A 142 -4.93 8.95 -4.29
C GLY A 142 -3.94 8.88 -3.13
N MET A 143 -2.67 9.22 -3.37
CA MET A 143 -1.65 9.30 -2.31
C MET A 143 -1.98 10.42 -1.30
N ALA A 144 -2.40 11.60 -1.78
CA ALA A 144 -2.82 12.70 -0.91
C ALA A 144 -4.01 12.32 -0.03
N GLN A 145 -4.99 11.60 -0.58
CA GLN A 145 -6.11 11.03 0.15
C GLN A 145 -5.65 10.07 1.26
N ALA A 146 -4.71 9.18 0.95
CA ALA A 146 -4.16 8.23 1.93
C ALA A 146 -3.40 8.93 3.06
N LEU A 147 -2.77 10.09 2.80
CA LEU A 147 -1.95 10.85 3.74
C LEU A 147 -2.72 11.91 4.54
N LEU A 148 -3.94 12.26 4.14
CA LEU A 148 -4.67 13.44 4.61
C LEU A 148 -4.78 13.50 6.15
N HIS A 149 -5.15 12.39 6.78
CA HIS A 149 -5.41 12.28 8.22
C HIS A 149 -4.18 11.91 9.06
N ASP A 150 -2.98 11.99 8.45
CA ASP A 150 -1.69 11.70 9.08
C ASP A 150 -1.56 10.27 9.67
N PRO A 151 -1.82 9.22 8.91
CA PRO A 151 -1.78 7.87 9.40
C PRO A 151 -0.37 7.45 9.84
N GLU A 152 -0.27 6.51 10.81
CA GLU A 152 1.01 5.90 11.19
C GLU A 152 1.45 4.79 10.22
N VAL A 153 0.49 4.17 9.54
CA VAL A 153 0.68 3.05 8.61
C VAL A 153 0.20 3.45 7.22
N LEU A 154 1.02 3.22 6.21
CA LEU A 154 0.63 3.34 4.80
C LEU A 154 0.61 1.96 4.15
N ILE A 155 -0.52 1.61 3.56
CA ILE A 155 -0.68 0.41 2.73
C ILE A 155 -0.90 0.89 1.30
N LEU A 156 0.06 0.58 0.41
CA LEU A 156 0.09 1.09 -0.96
C LEU A 156 0.04 -0.11 -1.92
N ASP A 157 -1.06 -0.22 -2.67
CA ASP A 157 -1.25 -1.34 -3.61
C ASP A 157 -0.82 -0.89 -5.01
N GLU A 158 0.32 -1.42 -5.51
CA GLU A 158 0.93 -1.12 -6.81
C GLU A 158 1.07 0.41 -7.07
N PRO A 159 1.75 1.18 -6.18
CA PRO A 159 1.70 2.65 -6.19
C PRO A 159 2.30 3.30 -7.44
N THR A 160 3.10 2.56 -8.21
CA THR A 160 3.78 3.04 -9.43
C THR A 160 3.23 2.44 -10.71
N SER A 161 2.18 1.59 -10.61
CA SER A 161 1.61 0.87 -11.76
C SER A 161 1.14 1.83 -12.86
N GLY A 162 1.70 1.65 -14.08
CA GLY A 162 1.33 2.40 -15.28
C GLY A 162 1.73 3.88 -15.26
N LEU A 163 2.73 4.22 -14.46
CA LEU A 163 3.40 5.52 -14.48
C LEU A 163 4.60 5.51 -15.42
N ASP A 164 4.95 6.68 -15.98
CA ASP A 164 6.19 6.84 -16.70
C ASP A 164 7.41 6.87 -15.75
N PRO A 165 8.65 6.69 -16.26
CA PRO A 165 9.85 6.61 -15.42
C PRO A 165 10.07 7.82 -14.50
N ASN A 166 9.73 9.03 -14.94
CA ASN A 166 9.87 10.24 -14.12
C ASN A 166 8.89 10.23 -12.97
N GLN A 167 7.62 9.88 -13.24
CA GLN A 167 6.58 9.76 -12.22
C GLN A 167 6.90 8.65 -11.21
N VAL A 168 7.46 7.51 -11.66
CA VAL A 168 7.94 6.45 -10.77
C VAL A 168 9.01 6.99 -9.81
N HIS A 169 9.97 7.77 -10.33
CA HIS A 169 11.01 8.36 -9.50
C HIS A 169 10.44 9.30 -8.44
N GLU A 170 9.46 10.14 -8.79
CA GLU A 170 8.79 11.05 -7.86
C GLU A 170 8.00 10.32 -6.77
N VAL A 171 7.28 9.23 -7.11
CA VAL A 171 6.55 8.41 -6.13
C VAL A 171 7.54 7.73 -5.18
N ARG A 172 8.67 7.21 -5.67
CA ARG A 172 9.73 6.63 -4.84
C ARG A 172 10.32 7.66 -3.88
N ALA A 173 10.62 8.87 -4.36
CA ALA A 173 11.13 9.95 -3.52
C ALA A 173 10.12 10.31 -2.42
N LEU A 174 8.82 10.34 -2.74
CA LEU A 174 7.76 10.55 -1.75
C LEU A 174 7.76 9.43 -0.71
N ILE A 175 7.77 8.15 -1.11
CA ILE A 175 7.81 7.00 -0.19
C ILE A 175 9.03 7.11 0.75
N HIS A 176 10.21 7.39 0.23
CA HIS A 176 11.42 7.60 1.04
C HIS A 176 11.26 8.73 2.06
N SER A 177 10.64 9.85 1.66
CA SER A 177 10.42 10.98 2.56
C SER A 177 9.47 10.63 3.72
N LEU A 178 8.49 9.74 3.47
CA LEU A 178 7.50 9.29 4.43
C LEU A 178 8.03 8.19 5.36
N ALA A 179 8.95 7.35 4.86
CA ALA A 179 9.54 6.22 5.59
C ALA A 179 10.18 6.63 6.93
N LYS A 180 10.68 7.86 7.03
CA LYS A 180 11.30 8.39 8.26
C LYS A 180 10.37 8.38 9.48
N ASN A 181 9.05 8.48 9.25
CA ASN A 181 8.07 8.67 10.32
C ASN A 181 6.88 7.71 10.23
N LYS A 182 6.83 6.86 9.21
CA LYS A 182 5.68 5.98 8.95
C LYS A 182 6.13 4.55 8.68
N THR A 183 5.27 3.60 9.02
CA THR A 183 5.41 2.20 8.62
C THR A 183 4.75 2.04 7.26
N ILE A 184 5.45 1.49 6.29
CA ILE A 184 4.96 1.39 4.91
C ILE A 184 4.97 -0.06 4.44
N LEU A 185 3.82 -0.56 4.00
CA LEU A 185 3.69 -1.81 3.27
C LEU A 185 3.26 -1.49 1.85
N LEU A 186 4.11 -1.78 0.87
CA LEU A 186 3.76 -1.57 -0.54
C LEU A 186 3.71 -2.90 -1.30
N SER A 187 2.65 -3.11 -2.06
CA SER A 187 2.61 -4.24 -2.99
C SER A 187 3.27 -3.87 -4.32
N THR A 188 4.01 -4.80 -4.89
CA THR A 188 4.59 -4.64 -6.22
C THR A 188 4.91 -6.00 -6.86
N HIS A 189 5.05 -6.01 -8.17
CA HIS A 189 5.63 -7.12 -8.95
C HIS A 189 6.98 -6.73 -9.58
N ILE A 190 7.49 -5.53 -9.27
CA ILE A 190 8.68 -4.94 -9.91
C ILE A 190 9.87 -4.98 -8.93
N LEU A 191 10.85 -5.84 -9.19
CA LEU A 191 12.01 -6.05 -8.32
C LEU A 191 12.83 -4.77 -8.10
N ARG A 192 12.99 -3.93 -9.13
CA ARG A 192 13.70 -2.64 -9.03
C ARG A 192 13.05 -1.64 -8.07
N GLU A 193 11.77 -1.79 -7.77
CA GLU A 193 11.10 -0.98 -6.75
C GLU A 193 11.48 -1.44 -5.36
N VAL A 194 11.53 -2.75 -5.18
CA VAL A 194 11.95 -3.36 -3.92
C VAL A 194 13.36 -2.92 -3.55
N GLU A 195 14.31 -3.05 -4.48
CA GLU A 195 15.72 -2.63 -4.29
C GLU A 195 15.86 -1.14 -4.00
N ALA A 196 15.00 -0.31 -4.62
CA ALA A 196 15.11 1.14 -4.51
C ALA A 196 14.46 1.73 -3.26
N CYS A 197 13.45 1.06 -2.66
CA CYS A 197 12.59 1.71 -1.67
C CYS A 197 12.39 0.92 -0.38
N CYS A 198 12.78 -0.35 -0.31
CA CYS A 198 12.38 -1.23 0.78
C CYS A 198 13.56 -1.75 1.59
N ASP A 199 13.29 -2.03 2.87
CA ASP A 199 14.23 -2.66 3.79
C ASP A 199 14.04 -4.17 3.82
N ARG A 200 12.78 -4.62 3.63
CA ARG A 200 12.33 -6.00 3.76
C ARG A 200 11.43 -6.42 2.61
N VAL A 201 11.40 -7.73 2.35
CA VAL A 201 10.57 -8.37 1.33
C VAL A 201 9.75 -9.49 1.95
N VAL A 202 8.45 -9.44 1.73
CA VAL A 202 7.53 -10.58 1.93
C VAL A 202 7.07 -11.02 0.55
N LEU A 203 7.51 -12.19 0.09
CA LEU A 203 7.17 -12.72 -1.24
C LEU A 203 5.98 -13.67 -1.15
N ILE A 204 4.92 -13.35 -1.87
CA ILE A 204 3.73 -14.21 -2.00
C ILE A 204 3.68 -14.86 -3.38
N ASN A 205 3.38 -16.16 -3.42
CA ASN A 205 3.12 -16.90 -4.65
C ASN A 205 1.94 -17.87 -4.45
N ALA A 206 0.99 -17.89 -5.38
CA ALA A 206 -0.20 -18.74 -5.31
C ALA A 206 -0.93 -18.69 -3.95
N GLY A 207 -1.07 -17.48 -3.39
CA GLY A 207 -1.75 -17.22 -2.12
C GLY A 207 -0.95 -17.55 -0.86
N ARG A 208 0.31 -17.98 -0.95
CA ARG A 208 1.16 -18.35 0.20
C ARG A 208 2.43 -17.53 0.26
N ILE A 209 2.91 -17.23 1.46
CA ILE A 209 4.24 -16.65 1.66
C ILE A 209 5.29 -17.72 1.34
N VAL A 210 6.22 -17.37 0.46
CA VAL A 210 7.34 -18.24 0.05
C VAL A 210 8.70 -17.70 0.48
N PHE A 211 8.77 -16.44 0.89
CA PHE A 211 9.95 -15.81 1.47
C PHE A 211 9.52 -14.64 2.37
N ASP A 212 10.23 -14.44 3.46
CA ASP A 212 10.11 -13.29 4.36
C ASP A 212 11.48 -12.98 4.94
N GLY A 213 12.08 -11.83 4.58
CA GLY A 213 13.43 -11.46 4.99
C GLY A 213 13.84 -10.08 4.46
N SER A 214 15.07 -9.68 4.72
CA SER A 214 15.65 -8.43 4.22
C SER A 214 15.83 -8.45 2.70
N VAL A 215 15.92 -7.25 2.10
CA VAL A 215 16.25 -7.10 0.66
C VAL A 215 17.59 -7.77 0.34
N VAL A 216 18.57 -7.68 1.23
CA VAL A 216 19.89 -8.33 1.06
C VAL A 216 19.78 -9.86 1.04
N GLU A 217 19.00 -10.44 1.93
CA GLU A 217 18.73 -11.88 1.93
C GLU A 217 18.01 -12.34 0.67
N MET A 218 17.09 -11.50 0.14
CA MET A 218 16.40 -11.79 -1.11
C MET A 218 17.33 -11.72 -2.33
N GLN A 219 18.34 -10.86 -2.33
CA GLN A 219 19.38 -10.82 -3.39
C GLN A 219 20.24 -12.07 -3.40
N GLY A 220 20.44 -12.69 -2.22
CA GLY A 220 21.23 -13.90 -2.06
C GLY A 220 22.73 -13.71 -2.37
N PRO A 221 23.53 -14.79 -2.34
CA PRO A 221 24.99 -14.70 -2.44
C PRO A 221 25.52 -14.23 -3.81
N LYS A 222 24.68 -14.31 -4.85
CA LYS A 222 25.03 -13.86 -6.21
C LYS A 222 24.58 -12.42 -6.50
N ASN A 223 23.97 -11.74 -5.54
CA ASN A 223 23.37 -10.41 -5.70
C ASN A 223 22.39 -10.34 -6.89
N ASP A 224 21.61 -11.39 -7.11
CA ASP A 224 20.68 -11.56 -8.23
C ASP A 224 19.26 -11.86 -7.71
N MET A 225 18.56 -10.79 -7.38
CA MET A 225 17.18 -10.86 -6.88
C MET A 225 16.24 -11.49 -7.92
N GLU A 226 16.49 -11.28 -9.23
CA GLU A 226 15.63 -11.82 -10.28
C GLU A 226 15.73 -13.35 -10.38
N ALA A 227 16.95 -13.89 -10.31
CA ALA A 227 17.14 -15.35 -10.29
C ALA A 227 16.48 -15.98 -9.06
N ARG A 228 16.63 -15.34 -7.89
CA ARG A 228 16.01 -15.79 -6.64
C ARG A 228 14.49 -15.75 -6.68
N PHE A 229 13.93 -14.66 -7.22
CA PHE A 229 12.49 -14.52 -7.45
C PHE A 229 11.95 -15.65 -8.34
N ARG A 230 12.63 -15.93 -9.46
CA ARG A 230 12.26 -17.01 -10.38
C ARG A 230 12.31 -18.39 -9.70
N GLU A 231 13.34 -18.66 -8.90
CA GLU A 231 13.46 -19.92 -8.14
C GLU A 231 12.27 -20.10 -7.21
N LEU A 232 11.99 -19.10 -6.36
CA LEU A 232 10.95 -19.15 -5.34
C LEU A 232 9.51 -19.18 -5.92
N THR A 233 9.31 -18.62 -7.11
CA THR A 233 7.99 -18.60 -7.76
C THR A 233 7.74 -19.80 -8.67
N LYS A 234 8.78 -20.47 -9.19
CA LYS A 234 8.64 -21.69 -10.00
C LYS A 234 8.35 -22.95 -9.18
N ALA A 235 8.87 -23.04 -7.98
CA ALA A 235 8.88 -24.26 -7.17
C ALA A 235 7.50 -24.76 -6.67
N ARG A 236 6.36 -24.13 -7.06
CA ARG A 236 5.02 -24.50 -6.60
C ARG A 236 3.92 -24.43 -7.68
N MET A 237 4.25 -24.70 -8.92
CA MET A 237 3.25 -24.92 -9.99
C MET A 237 2.86 -26.41 -10.13
N THR A 238 3.18 -27.24 -9.11
CA THR A 238 2.77 -28.66 -9.06
C THR A 238 1.78 -28.89 -7.94
#